data_f448fc404fc292900582d52674692f4a
#
_entry.id   f448fc404fc292900582d52674692f4a
#
_cell.length_a   1.000
_cell.length_b   1.000
_cell.length_c   1.000
_cell.angle_alpha   90.00
_cell.angle_beta   90.00
_cell.angle_gamma   90.00
#
_symmetry.space_group_name_H-M   'P 1'
#
loop_
_entity.id
_entity.type
_entity.pdbx_description
1 polymer ?
#
loop_
_entity_poly.entity_id
_entity_poly.type
_entity_poly.pdbx_seq_one_letter_code
_entity_poly.pdbx_strand_id
1 'polypeptide(L)'
;MRLSSLAALFGSLVLAAGCDSPPLPSGVPLTLEQHASKFHADPQPNRTVSGDQIPLTFIDSAGNAVDLASFRGKANVVLVVVKGLPPQYGGRFCPGCLAQVNSLTANHAEFTKRGAEILMVFPGPKDVLPQFLADGKVNGTGGNPKVPFALLLDTDLNAVKTLGISGEFAKPSTYILDKKGNVVFAFVGGDTYDRPSVQALLAQLDKLNAPK
;
A
#
# COMPACT_ATOMS: atom_id res chain seq x y z
N MET A 1 -10.74 -31.61 70.83
CA MET A 1 -10.88 -30.33 70.14
C MET A 1 -10.39 -30.49 68.70
N ARG A 2 -11.32 -30.51 67.73
CA ARG A 2 -10.99 -30.64 66.30
C ARG A 2 -11.27 -29.28 65.67
N LEU A 3 -10.26 -28.63 65.12
CA LEU A 3 -10.41 -27.44 64.26
C LEU A 3 -10.57 -27.90 62.83
N SER A 4 -11.68 -27.54 62.22
CA SER A 4 -11.93 -27.73 60.80
C SER A 4 -11.48 -26.50 60.03
N SER A 5 -10.56 -26.68 59.07
CA SER A 5 -10.12 -25.65 58.14
C SER A 5 -11.10 -25.57 56.97
N LEU A 6 -11.75 -24.42 56.76
CA LEU A 6 -12.47 -24.09 55.55
C LEU A 6 -11.47 -23.56 54.51
N ALA A 7 -11.35 -24.24 53.38
CA ALA A 7 -10.66 -23.73 52.21
C ALA A 7 -11.65 -22.95 51.32
N ALA A 8 -11.42 -21.66 51.16
CA ALA A 8 -12.18 -20.81 50.22
C ALA A 8 -11.57 -20.89 48.83
N LEU A 9 -12.31 -21.44 47.88
CA LEU A 9 -11.98 -21.38 46.43
C LEU A 9 -12.35 -20.00 45.92
N PHE A 10 -11.35 -19.21 45.57
CA PHE A 10 -11.52 -18.01 44.76
C PHE A 10 -11.51 -18.40 43.26
N GLY A 11 -12.67 -18.47 42.65
CA GLY A 11 -12.80 -18.62 41.22
C GLY A 11 -12.53 -17.26 40.52
N SER A 12 -11.40 -17.13 39.84
CA SER A 12 -11.11 -15.96 39.01
C SER A 12 -11.96 -16.02 37.73
N LEU A 13 -12.99 -15.18 37.66
CA LEU A 13 -13.78 -14.96 36.45
C LEU A 13 -12.97 -14.05 35.53
N VAL A 14 -12.34 -14.62 34.50
CA VAL A 14 -11.71 -13.84 33.43
C VAL A 14 -12.82 -13.37 32.50
N LEU A 15 -13.21 -12.11 32.64
CA LEU A 15 -14.06 -11.42 31.68
C LEU A 15 -13.18 -11.10 30.43
N ALA A 16 -13.34 -11.89 29.38
CA ALA A 16 -12.86 -11.54 28.05
C ALA A 16 -13.73 -10.38 27.54
N ALA A 17 -13.27 -9.14 27.69
CA ALA A 17 -13.83 -7.99 27.03
C ALA A 17 -13.53 -8.11 25.53
N GLY A 18 -14.45 -8.71 24.78
CA GLY A 18 -14.45 -8.59 23.33
C GLY A 18 -14.70 -7.12 22.97
N CYS A 19 -13.72 -6.47 22.37
CA CYS A 19 -13.92 -5.15 21.76
C CYS A 19 -14.74 -5.32 20.47
N ASP A 20 -16.04 -5.56 20.59
CA ASP A 20 -16.97 -5.38 19.50
C ASP A 20 -17.17 -3.87 19.31
N SER A 21 -16.47 -3.31 18.32
CA SER A 21 -16.76 -1.95 17.89
C SER A 21 -18.21 -1.89 17.41
N PRO A 22 -19.00 -0.90 17.87
CA PRO A 22 -20.40 -0.80 17.45
C PRO A 22 -20.49 -0.63 15.93
N PRO A 23 -21.50 -1.20 15.27
CA PRO A 23 -21.70 -1.03 13.84
C PRO A 23 -21.88 0.44 13.52
N LEU A 24 -21.17 0.92 12.49
CA LEU A 24 -21.26 2.30 12.02
C LEU A 24 -22.70 2.62 11.62
N PRO A 25 -23.22 3.83 11.95
CA PRO A 25 -24.53 4.27 11.51
C PRO A 25 -24.60 4.24 9.97
N SER A 26 -25.70 3.73 9.44
CA SER A 26 -25.95 3.64 7.99
C SER A 26 -25.90 5.02 7.36
N GLY A 27 -25.00 5.22 6.39
CA GLY A 27 -24.88 6.47 5.62
C GLY A 27 -23.66 7.35 5.93
N VAL A 28 -22.83 7.02 6.94
CA VAL A 28 -21.59 7.75 7.16
C VAL A 28 -20.51 7.21 6.20
N PRO A 29 -19.86 8.07 5.38
CA PRO A 29 -18.77 7.63 4.51
C PRO A 29 -17.61 7.05 5.34
N LEU A 30 -17.03 5.95 4.87
CA LEU A 30 -15.88 5.34 5.52
C LEU A 30 -14.67 6.29 5.53
N THR A 31 -13.90 6.28 6.61
CA THR A 31 -12.61 6.96 6.68
C THR A 31 -11.56 6.24 5.81
N LEU A 32 -10.43 6.91 5.50
CA LEU A 32 -9.33 6.27 4.75
C LEU A 32 -8.75 5.07 5.52
N GLU A 33 -8.68 5.15 6.84
CA GLU A 33 -8.24 4.04 7.69
C GLU A 33 -9.18 2.83 7.60
N GLN A 34 -10.50 3.07 7.64
CA GLN A 34 -11.51 2.02 7.46
C GLN A 34 -11.49 1.43 6.04
N HIS A 35 -11.13 2.22 5.03
CA HIS A 35 -10.86 1.69 3.70
C HIS A 35 -9.59 0.82 3.69
N ALA A 36 -8.51 1.27 4.34
CA ALA A 36 -7.24 0.53 4.41
C ALA A 36 -7.37 -0.79 5.20
N SER A 37 -8.24 -0.85 6.23
CA SER A 37 -8.48 -2.07 7.01
C SER A 37 -9.09 -3.22 6.18
N LYS A 38 -9.61 -2.92 4.98
CA LYS A 38 -10.11 -3.92 4.03
C LYS A 38 -9.02 -4.55 3.16
N PHE A 39 -7.79 -4.06 3.23
CA PHE A 39 -6.67 -4.61 2.47
C PHE A 39 -6.23 -5.96 3.06
N HIS A 40 -5.65 -6.82 2.22
CA HIS A 40 -5.21 -8.14 2.65
C HIS A 40 -4.06 -8.07 3.65
N ALA A 41 -4.23 -8.74 4.78
CA ALA A 41 -3.22 -8.83 5.84
C ALA A 41 -2.10 -9.84 5.51
N ASP A 42 -2.42 -10.89 4.74
CA ASP A 42 -1.46 -11.92 4.31
C ASP A 42 -1.71 -12.36 2.86
N PRO A 43 -1.53 -11.45 1.88
CA PRO A 43 -1.71 -11.79 0.47
C PRO A 43 -0.56 -12.69 0.00
N GLN A 44 -0.89 -13.74 -0.72
CA GLN A 44 0.10 -14.52 -1.44
C GLN A 44 0.39 -13.89 -2.79
N PRO A 45 1.63 -13.96 -3.31
CA PRO A 45 1.90 -13.50 -4.67
C PRO A 45 1.00 -14.27 -5.64
N ASN A 46 0.30 -13.55 -6.51
CA ASN A 46 -0.64 -14.12 -7.45
C ASN A 46 -0.18 -13.96 -8.91
N ARG A 47 1.04 -13.49 -9.10
CA ARG A 47 1.65 -13.31 -10.42
C ARG A 47 3.15 -13.59 -10.37
N THR A 48 3.65 -14.22 -11.44
CA THR A 48 5.09 -14.32 -11.70
C THR A 48 5.44 -13.22 -12.69
N VAL A 49 6.38 -12.37 -12.32
CA VAL A 49 6.89 -11.28 -13.15
C VAL A 49 8.41 -11.31 -13.03
N SER A 50 9.12 -11.34 -14.17
CA SER A 50 10.57 -11.21 -14.15
C SER A 50 11.00 -9.75 -14.06
N GLY A 51 12.19 -9.50 -13.53
CA GLY A 51 12.67 -8.13 -13.32
C GLY A 51 12.83 -7.31 -14.60
N ASP A 52 13.02 -7.96 -15.75
CA ASP A 52 13.10 -7.34 -17.08
C ASP A 52 11.72 -6.92 -17.63
N GLN A 53 10.64 -7.45 -17.08
CA GLN A 53 9.27 -7.04 -17.41
C GLN A 53 8.84 -5.77 -16.64
N ILE A 54 9.57 -5.35 -15.62
CA ILE A 54 9.30 -4.11 -14.92
C ILE A 54 9.88 -2.95 -15.73
N PRO A 55 9.07 -1.93 -16.11
CA PRO A 55 9.61 -0.73 -16.74
C PRO A 55 10.68 -0.09 -15.85
N LEU A 56 11.85 0.18 -16.41
CA LEU A 56 12.98 0.65 -15.63
C LEU A 56 12.99 2.17 -15.46
N THR A 57 12.41 2.92 -16.40
CA THR A 57 12.48 4.39 -16.41
C THR A 57 11.10 5.00 -16.39
N PHE A 58 10.94 6.00 -15.53
CA PHE A 58 9.72 6.81 -15.40
C PHE A 58 10.11 8.29 -15.32
N ILE A 59 9.13 9.16 -15.49
CA ILE A 59 9.22 10.57 -15.11
C ILE A 59 8.45 10.75 -13.80
N ASP A 60 9.05 11.41 -12.82
CA ASP A 60 8.36 11.73 -11.57
C ASP A 60 7.44 12.95 -11.70
N SER A 61 6.69 13.23 -10.66
CA SER A 61 5.79 14.38 -10.62
C SER A 61 6.51 15.74 -10.67
N ALA A 62 7.81 15.78 -10.40
CA ALA A 62 8.64 16.99 -10.52
C ALA A 62 9.23 17.17 -11.93
N GLY A 63 9.13 16.13 -12.78
CA GLY A 63 9.69 16.12 -14.14
C GLY A 63 11.06 15.49 -14.25
N ASN A 64 11.58 14.86 -13.19
CA ASN A 64 12.87 14.20 -13.20
C ASN A 64 12.73 12.76 -13.72
N ALA A 65 13.75 12.29 -14.45
CA ALA A 65 13.85 10.89 -14.80
C ALA A 65 14.20 10.05 -13.57
N VAL A 66 13.44 8.99 -13.33
CA VAL A 66 13.66 8.02 -12.26
C VAL A 66 13.96 6.67 -12.91
N ASP A 67 15.18 6.19 -12.75
CA ASP A 67 15.61 4.88 -13.21
C ASP A 67 15.58 3.88 -12.05
N LEU A 68 14.75 2.85 -12.14
CA LEU A 68 14.66 1.81 -11.13
C LEU A 68 15.97 1.02 -10.98
N ALA A 69 16.79 0.95 -12.04
CA ALA A 69 18.10 0.32 -11.97
C ALA A 69 19.05 1.05 -11.00
N SER A 70 18.82 2.34 -10.75
CA SER A 70 19.62 3.14 -9.81
C SER A 70 19.51 2.70 -8.35
N PHE A 71 18.46 1.92 -8.00
CA PHE A 71 18.27 1.36 -6.66
C PHE A 71 19.02 0.04 -6.45
N ARG A 72 19.51 -0.59 -7.52
CA ARG A 72 20.27 -1.85 -7.42
C ARG A 72 21.49 -1.68 -6.53
N GLY A 73 21.73 -2.66 -5.67
CA GLY A 73 22.80 -2.64 -4.67
C GLY A 73 22.53 -1.72 -3.46
N LYS A 74 21.53 -0.85 -3.51
CA LYS A 74 21.25 0.17 -2.48
C LYS A 74 20.01 -0.17 -1.65
N ALA A 75 18.86 -0.31 -2.29
CA ALA A 75 17.58 -0.50 -1.61
C ALA A 75 16.73 -1.56 -2.30
N ASN A 76 15.84 -2.20 -1.55
CA ASN A 76 14.71 -2.90 -2.12
C ASN A 76 13.70 -1.86 -2.64
N VAL A 77 12.88 -2.22 -3.61
CA VAL A 77 11.87 -1.31 -4.17
C VAL A 77 10.47 -1.89 -3.94
N VAL A 78 9.58 -1.09 -3.36
CA VAL A 78 8.15 -1.37 -3.31
C VAL A 78 7.47 -0.52 -4.36
N LEU A 79 7.23 -1.10 -5.53
CA LEU A 79 6.58 -0.45 -6.67
C LEU A 79 5.07 -0.69 -6.57
N VAL A 80 4.31 0.39 -6.41
CA VAL A 80 2.85 0.37 -6.28
C VAL A 80 2.24 1.05 -7.49
N VAL A 81 1.34 0.38 -8.20
CA VAL A 81 0.55 0.99 -9.28
C VAL A 81 -0.87 1.19 -8.79
N VAL A 82 -1.31 2.45 -8.74
CA VAL A 82 -2.69 2.80 -8.42
C VAL A 82 -3.59 2.77 -9.66
N LYS A 83 -4.91 2.84 -9.48
CA LYS A 83 -5.85 2.80 -10.60
C LYS A 83 -5.82 4.04 -11.51
N GLY A 84 -5.32 5.18 -11.00
CA GLY A 84 -5.42 6.46 -11.69
C GLY A 84 -6.78 7.14 -11.52
N LEU A 85 -7.09 8.11 -12.38
CA LEU A 85 -8.37 8.80 -12.44
C LEU A 85 -9.10 8.45 -13.74
N PRO A 86 -10.08 7.57 -13.67
CA PRO A 86 -10.84 7.18 -14.82
C PRO A 86 -11.93 8.20 -15.17
N PRO A 87 -12.08 8.57 -16.44
CA PRO A 87 -13.10 9.53 -16.90
C PRO A 87 -14.53 9.12 -16.50
N GLN A 88 -14.83 7.83 -16.51
CA GLN A 88 -16.17 7.30 -16.25
C GLN A 88 -16.57 7.32 -14.77
N TYR A 89 -15.68 7.59 -13.83
CA TYR A 89 -16.06 7.77 -12.42
C TYR A 89 -16.41 9.21 -12.03
N GLY A 90 -16.72 10.04 -13.03
CA GLY A 90 -17.16 11.40 -12.77
C GLY A 90 -16.13 12.25 -12.01
N GLY A 91 -14.84 12.01 -12.24
CA GLY A 91 -13.77 12.76 -11.61
C GLY A 91 -13.46 12.35 -10.16
N ARG A 92 -13.93 11.18 -9.71
CA ARG A 92 -13.63 10.67 -8.37
C ARG A 92 -12.49 9.67 -8.39
N PHE A 93 -11.60 9.74 -7.41
CA PHE A 93 -10.57 8.74 -7.21
C PHE A 93 -11.11 7.49 -6.50
N CYS A 94 -10.49 6.37 -6.80
CA CYS A 94 -10.78 5.10 -6.13
C CYS A 94 -10.47 5.20 -4.61
N PRO A 95 -11.43 4.93 -3.71
CA PRO A 95 -11.20 5.06 -2.27
C PRO A 95 -10.07 4.15 -1.76
N GLY A 96 -9.87 2.97 -2.33
CA GLY A 96 -8.72 2.12 -2.02
C GLY A 96 -7.38 2.74 -2.44
N CYS A 97 -7.33 3.49 -3.56
CA CYS A 97 -6.12 4.22 -3.96
C CYS A 97 -5.79 5.36 -3.00
N LEU A 98 -6.82 6.11 -2.57
CA LEU A 98 -6.69 7.17 -1.58
C LEU A 98 -6.21 6.62 -0.23
N ALA A 99 -6.81 5.53 0.23
CA ALA A 99 -6.40 4.85 1.45
C ALA A 99 -4.97 4.29 1.36
N GLN A 100 -4.57 3.79 0.19
CA GLN A 100 -3.23 3.25 -0.02
C GLN A 100 -2.16 4.34 0.04
N VAL A 101 -2.34 5.48 -0.66
CA VAL A 101 -1.37 6.58 -0.59
C VAL A 101 -1.27 7.14 0.81
N ASN A 102 -2.39 7.28 1.52
CA ASN A 102 -2.42 7.72 2.92
C ASN A 102 -1.62 6.78 3.82
N SER A 103 -1.92 5.46 3.77
CA SER A 103 -1.27 4.45 4.61
C SER A 103 0.23 4.33 4.33
N LEU A 104 0.64 4.36 3.06
CA LEU A 104 2.06 4.31 2.70
C LEU A 104 2.80 5.55 3.17
N THR A 105 2.18 6.74 3.07
CA THR A 105 2.76 7.99 3.58
C THR A 105 2.95 7.94 5.09
N ALA A 106 1.92 7.52 5.83
CA ALA A 106 1.95 7.43 7.29
C ALA A 106 3.00 6.43 7.82
N ASN A 107 3.31 5.40 7.04
CA ASN A 107 4.23 4.32 7.44
C ASN A 107 5.57 4.36 6.69
N HIS A 108 5.88 5.40 5.94
CA HIS A 108 7.09 5.49 5.11
C HIS A 108 8.38 5.16 5.88
N ALA A 109 8.51 5.68 7.10
CA ALA A 109 9.68 5.42 7.95
C ALA A 109 9.92 3.92 8.22
N GLU A 110 8.86 3.10 8.28
CA GLU A 110 8.98 1.66 8.50
C GLU A 110 9.53 0.93 7.27
N PHE A 111 9.26 1.42 6.06
CA PHE A 111 9.87 0.93 4.83
C PHE A 111 11.36 1.30 4.75
N THR A 112 11.69 2.56 5.04
CA THR A 112 13.07 3.05 5.06
C THR A 112 13.93 2.28 6.07
N LYS A 113 13.42 2.00 7.28
CA LYS A 113 14.11 1.17 8.29
C LYS A 113 14.47 -0.23 7.77
N ARG A 114 13.68 -0.76 6.82
CA ARG A 114 13.90 -2.07 6.17
C ARG A 114 14.74 -1.97 4.90
N GLY A 115 15.32 -0.82 4.63
CA GLY A 115 16.14 -0.58 3.43
C GLY A 115 15.32 -0.67 2.14
N ALA A 116 14.07 -0.21 2.17
CA ALA A 116 13.18 -0.20 1.03
C ALA A 116 12.73 1.21 0.66
N GLU A 117 12.67 1.48 -0.64
CA GLU A 117 12.12 2.69 -1.23
C GLU A 117 10.74 2.40 -1.80
N ILE A 118 9.79 3.32 -1.56
CA ILE A 118 8.46 3.26 -2.15
C ILE A 118 8.47 4.09 -3.44
N LEU A 119 7.97 3.49 -4.52
CA LEU A 119 7.72 4.17 -5.78
C LEU A 119 6.25 3.96 -6.14
N MET A 120 5.49 5.05 -6.31
CA MET A 120 4.08 4.94 -6.66
C MET A 120 3.85 5.42 -8.09
N VAL A 121 3.41 4.51 -8.95
CA VAL A 121 3.03 4.82 -10.35
C VAL A 121 1.58 5.29 -10.37
N PHE A 122 1.38 6.47 -10.91
CA PHE A 122 0.08 7.07 -11.16
C PHE A 122 -0.23 7.01 -12.66
N PRO A 123 -1.14 6.12 -13.10
CA PRO A 123 -1.63 6.08 -14.48
C PRO A 123 -2.57 7.26 -14.73
N GLY A 124 -2.14 8.18 -15.59
CA GLY A 124 -2.94 9.33 -15.95
C GLY A 124 -2.18 10.66 -15.95
N PRO A 125 -2.88 11.77 -16.20
CA PRO A 125 -2.26 13.06 -16.36
C PRO A 125 -1.77 13.62 -15.02
N LYS A 126 -0.70 14.42 -15.09
CA LYS A 126 -0.03 15.02 -13.93
C LYS A 126 -0.90 16.03 -13.19
N ASP A 127 -1.75 16.76 -13.90
CA ASP A 127 -2.55 17.87 -13.38
C ASP A 127 -3.59 17.46 -12.33
N VAL A 128 -3.98 16.17 -12.29
CA VAL A 128 -4.90 15.65 -11.27
C VAL A 128 -4.22 15.16 -9.99
N LEU A 129 -2.87 15.08 -9.97
CA LEU A 129 -2.14 14.61 -8.78
C LEU A 129 -2.38 15.45 -7.52
N PRO A 130 -2.42 16.80 -7.58
CA PRO A 130 -2.69 17.60 -6.39
C PRO A 130 -4.02 17.23 -5.73
N GLN A 131 -5.07 17.00 -6.54
CA GLN A 131 -6.37 16.57 -6.04
C GLN A 131 -6.31 15.14 -5.47
N PHE A 132 -5.62 14.22 -6.13
CA PHE A 132 -5.43 12.85 -5.63
C PHE A 132 -4.77 12.83 -4.25
N LEU A 133 -3.73 13.64 -4.04
CA LEU A 133 -3.03 13.73 -2.76
C LEU A 133 -3.88 14.41 -1.70
N ALA A 134 -4.63 15.46 -2.05
CA ALA A 134 -5.55 16.14 -1.14
C ALA A 134 -6.67 15.21 -0.67
N ASP A 135 -7.32 14.50 -1.59
CA ASP A 135 -8.38 13.53 -1.28
C ASP A 135 -7.83 12.34 -0.47
N GLY A 136 -6.58 11.94 -0.72
CA GLY A 136 -5.83 10.97 0.08
C GLY A 136 -5.41 11.47 1.46
N LYS A 137 -5.76 12.71 1.81
CA LYS A 137 -5.39 13.36 3.07
C LYS A 137 -3.89 13.27 3.35
N VAL A 138 -3.09 13.34 2.31
CA VAL A 138 -1.65 13.41 2.42
C VAL A 138 -1.28 14.81 2.86
N ASN A 139 -0.80 14.94 4.09
CA ASN A 139 -0.50 16.23 4.67
C ASN A 139 0.84 16.75 4.15
N GLY A 140 0.84 17.98 3.65
CA GLY A 140 2.01 18.77 3.36
C GLY A 140 2.01 20.07 4.16
N THR A 141 3.15 20.71 4.30
CA THR A 141 3.25 22.05 4.86
C THR A 141 2.78 23.09 3.85
N GLY A 142 2.04 24.11 4.31
CA GLY A 142 1.61 25.21 3.46
C GLY A 142 0.50 24.90 2.47
N GLY A 143 -0.32 23.88 2.73
CA GLY A 143 -1.46 23.53 1.87
C GLY A 143 -1.09 22.80 0.58
N ASN A 144 0.17 22.43 0.41
CA ASN A 144 0.64 21.67 -0.75
C ASN A 144 0.89 20.21 -0.33
N PRO A 145 -0.01 19.26 -0.62
CA PRO A 145 0.13 17.87 -0.20
C PRO A 145 1.37 17.24 -0.83
N LYS A 146 2.20 16.58 -0.02
CA LYS A 146 3.46 15.98 -0.45
C LYS A 146 3.67 14.61 0.19
N VAL A 147 3.96 13.61 -0.64
CA VAL A 147 4.40 12.29 -0.16
C VAL A 147 5.93 12.25 0.03
N PRO A 148 6.44 11.42 0.96
CA PRO A 148 7.87 11.27 1.20
C PRO A 148 8.58 10.33 0.20
N PHE A 149 7.92 9.90 -0.85
CA PHE A 149 8.42 8.98 -1.87
C PHE A 149 8.11 9.49 -3.28
N ALA A 150 8.74 8.90 -4.31
CA ALA A 150 8.53 9.33 -5.68
C ALA A 150 7.16 8.92 -6.22
N LEU A 151 6.45 9.91 -6.79
CA LEU A 151 5.25 9.69 -7.61
C LEU A 151 5.68 9.67 -9.07
N LEU A 152 5.57 8.50 -9.68
CA LEU A 152 5.95 8.22 -11.06
C LEU A 152 4.73 8.37 -11.97
N LEU A 153 4.89 9.00 -13.10
CA LEU A 153 3.82 9.20 -14.07
C LEU A 153 3.83 8.10 -15.13
N ASP A 154 2.66 7.57 -15.43
CA ASP A 154 2.42 6.67 -16.57
C ASP A 154 1.28 7.23 -17.43
N THR A 155 1.49 8.44 -17.98
CA THR A 155 0.49 9.21 -18.72
C THR A 155 -0.02 8.45 -19.95
N ASP A 156 0.87 7.74 -20.64
CA ASP A 156 0.56 6.98 -21.87
C ASP A 156 0.17 5.52 -21.59
N LEU A 157 0.08 5.15 -20.31
CA LEU A 157 -0.22 3.78 -19.84
C LEU A 157 0.77 2.73 -20.36
N ASN A 158 2.03 3.11 -20.57
CA ASN A 158 3.06 2.20 -21.06
C ASN A 158 3.43 1.16 -20.01
N ALA A 159 3.59 1.56 -18.76
CA ALA A 159 3.85 0.64 -17.66
C ALA A 159 2.65 -0.29 -17.43
N VAL A 160 1.43 0.23 -17.47
CA VAL A 160 0.20 -0.55 -17.34
C VAL A 160 0.11 -1.63 -18.42
N LYS A 161 0.43 -1.28 -19.68
CA LYS A 161 0.44 -2.23 -20.82
C LYS A 161 1.54 -3.28 -20.67
N THR A 162 2.77 -2.84 -20.37
CA THR A 162 3.94 -3.73 -20.24
C THR A 162 3.76 -4.73 -19.11
N LEU A 163 3.19 -4.31 -17.98
CA LEU A 163 2.90 -5.18 -16.83
C LEU A 163 1.65 -6.06 -17.06
N GLY A 164 0.92 -5.88 -18.14
CA GLY A 164 -0.30 -6.63 -18.45
C GLY A 164 -1.39 -6.44 -17.38
N ILE A 165 -1.46 -5.24 -16.80
CA ILE A 165 -2.43 -4.86 -15.77
C ILE A 165 -3.50 -3.90 -16.28
N SER A 166 -3.67 -3.84 -17.60
CA SER A 166 -4.74 -3.08 -18.25
C SER A 166 -6.11 -3.64 -17.86
N GLY A 167 -7.08 -2.75 -17.78
CA GLY A 167 -8.47 -3.04 -17.51
C GLY A 167 -9.28 -1.82 -17.94
N GLU A 168 -10.49 -1.66 -17.42
CA GLU A 168 -11.21 -0.39 -17.51
C GLU A 168 -10.36 0.76 -16.94
N PHE A 169 -9.49 0.40 -16.00
CA PHE A 169 -8.37 1.16 -15.43
C PHE A 169 -7.16 0.26 -15.29
N ALA A 170 -6.04 0.82 -14.81
CA ALA A 170 -4.98 -0.01 -14.28
C ALA A 170 -5.52 -0.84 -13.08
N LYS A 171 -5.25 -2.13 -13.09
CA LYS A 171 -5.49 -2.97 -11.91
C LYS A 171 -4.54 -2.52 -10.81
N PRO A 172 -5.02 -2.34 -9.56
CA PRO A 172 -4.13 -1.99 -8.47
C PRO A 172 -3.10 -3.09 -8.29
N SER A 173 -1.83 -2.75 -8.34
CA SER A 173 -0.77 -3.75 -8.34
C SER A 173 0.37 -3.35 -7.43
N THR A 174 1.04 -4.33 -6.83
CA THR A 174 2.19 -4.10 -5.97
C THR A 174 3.27 -5.12 -6.26
N TYR A 175 4.49 -4.65 -6.46
CA TYR A 175 5.67 -5.46 -6.72
C TYR A 175 6.73 -5.12 -5.68
N ILE A 176 7.43 -6.14 -5.16
CA ILE A 176 8.64 -5.93 -4.36
C ILE A 176 9.81 -6.45 -5.16
N LEU A 177 10.78 -5.59 -5.41
CA LEU A 177 12.03 -5.92 -6.05
C LEU A 177 13.14 -5.97 -4.98
N ASP A 178 13.97 -7.00 -5.03
CA ASP A 178 15.17 -7.08 -4.20
C ASP A 178 16.25 -6.11 -4.70
N LYS A 179 17.33 -5.97 -3.93
CA LYS A 179 18.48 -5.13 -4.29
C LYS A 179 19.19 -5.55 -5.59
N LYS A 180 18.89 -6.74 -6.13
CA LYS A 180 19.42 -7.19 -7.44
C LYS A 180 18.49 -6.79 -8.58
N GLY A 181 17.28 -6.33 -8.27
CA GLY A 181 16.23 -6.01 -9.23
C GLY A 181 15.33 -7.20 -9.59
N ASN A 182 15.42 -8.32 -8.86
CA ASN A 182 14.52 -9.44 -9.05
C ASN A 182 13.18 -9.14 -8.37
N VAL A 183 12.07 -9.49 -9.02
CA VAL A 183 10.74 -9.43 -8.42
C VAL A 183 10.58 -10.62 -7.46
N VAL A 184 10.48 -10.34 -6.18
CA VAL A 184 10.32 -11.34 -5.10
C VAL A 184 8.90 -11.46 -4.61
N PHE A 185 8.07 -10.47 -4.92
CA PHE A 185 6.64 -10.47 -4.62
C PHE A 185 5.91 -9.70 -5.73
N ALA A 186 4.83 -10.27 -6.26
CA ALA A 186 3.96 -9.60 -7.22
C ALA A 186 2.50 -9.91 -6.91
N PHE A 187 1.72 -8.88 -6.71
CA PHE A 187 0.28 -8.97 -6.44
C PHE A 187 -0.47 -8.02 -7.36
N VAL A 188 -1.43 -8.56 -8.12
CA VAL A 188 -2.31 -7.81 -9.03
C VAL A 188 -3.74 -7.98 -8.56
N GLY A 189 -4.33 -6.89 -8.09
CA GLY A 189 -5.67 -6.90 -7.55
C GLY A 189 -6.75 -6.84 -8.63
N GLY A 190 -7.90 -7.42 -8.33
CA GLY A 190 -9.10 -7.40 -9.18
C GLY A 190 -9.99 -6.19 -8.93
N ASP A 191 -10.01 -5.64 -7.72
CA ASP A 191 -10.95 -4.60 -7.32
C ASP A 191 -10.31 -3.47 -6.48
N THR A 192 -11.18 -2.66 -5.86
CA THR A 192 -10.79 -1.48 -5.06
C THR A 192 -9.96 -1.83 -3.83
N TYR A 193 -10.25 -2.95 -3.17
CA TYR A 193 -9.62 -3.33 -1.90
C TYR A 193 -8.70 -4.54 -2.03
N ASP A 194 -8.68 -5.15 -3.19
CA ASP A 194 -7.83 -6.30 -3.49
C ASP A 194 -6.38 -5.85 -3.66
N ARG A 195 -5.73 -5.59 -2.54
CA ARG A 195 -4.35 -5.13 -2.46
C ARG A 195 -3.71 -5.46 -1.11
N PRO A 196 -2.39 -5.62 -1.02
CA PRO A 196 -1.68 -5.84 0.24
C PRO A 196 -1.85 -4.66 1.21
N SER A 197 -2.02 -4.98 2.50
CA SER A 197 -1.90 -3.97 3.56
C SER A 197 -0.44 -3.55 3.76
N VAL A 198 -0.23 -2.42 4.45
CA VAL A 198 1.13 -1.98 4.82
C VAL A 198 1.84 -3.06 5.64
N GLN A 199 1.16 -3.67 6.62
CA GLN A 199 1.72 -4.71 7.47
C GLN A 199 2.16 -5.93 6.65
N ALA A 200 1.36 -6.31 5.65
CA ALA A 200 1.72 -7.39 4.74
C ALA A 200 3.00 -7.08 3.93
N LEU A 201 3.12 -5.86 3.42
CA LEU A 201 4.32 -5.44 2.69
C LEU A 201 5.56 -5.40 3.59
N LEU A 202 5.43 -4.87 4.80
CA LEU A 202 6.52 -4.87 5.79
C LEU A 202 6.95 -6.30 6.14
N ALA A 203 6.01 -7.23 6.34
CA ALA A 203 6.30 -8.63 6.58
C ALA A 203 7.04 -9.31 5.41
N GLN A 204 6.72 -8.96 4.15
CA GLN A 204 7.47 -9.45 2.99
C GLN A 204 8.90 -8.91 2.97
N LEU A 205 9.11 -7.63 3.32
CA LEU A 205 10.44 -7.05 3.43
C LEU A 205 11.25 -7.69 4.59
N ASP A 206 10.62 -8.01 5.71
CA ASP A 206 11.26 -8.70 6.83
C ASP A 206 11.72 -10.11 6.41
N LYS A 207 10.88 -10.86 5.68
CA LYS A 207 11.26 -12.16 5.10
C LYS A 207 12.45 -12.04 4.12
N LEU A 208 12.45 -11.00 3.28
CA LEU A 208 13.51 -10.75 2.31
C LEU A 208 14.85 -10.42 2.98
N ASN A 209 14.81 -9.69 4.09
CA ASN A 209 15.99 -9.23 4.83
C ASN A 209 16.46 -10.25 5.90
N ALA A 210 15.73 -11.34 6.12
CA ALA A 210 16.12 -12.39 7.09
C ALA A 210 17.48 -13.02 6.71
N PRO A 211 18.35 -13.30 7.65
CA PRO A 211 19.59 -14.03 7.40
C PRO A 211 19.27 -15.39 6.74
N LYS A 212 20.02 -15.72 5.69
CA LYS A 212 19.94 -17.03 5.01
C LYS A 212 20.85 -18.03 5.67
#